data_70e83c36910282d9bb880526da5750e7
#
_entry.id   70e83c36910282d9bb880526da5750e7
#
_cell.length_a   1.000
_cell.length_b   1.000
_cell.length_c   1.000
_cell.angle_alpha   90.00
_cell.angle_beta   90.00
_cell.angle_gamma   90.00
#
_symmetry.space_group_name_H-M   'P 1'
#
loop_
_entity.id
_entity.type
_entity.pdbx_description
1 polymer ?
#
loop_
_entity_poly.entity_id
_entity_poly.type
_entity_poly.pdbx_seq_one_letter_code
_entity_poly.pdbx_strand_id
1 'polypeptide(L)'
;VVPWLMTLCVLNEKRVEHYALLGLLALPFGPLPFVGLAVMCLGLGAVRLVQSARAGCLPAFWREVFSRQNLLVLAAILPVFFLYFSANAATTMQEGRFCFYLSGQENIQTGKELFELVRFYMLECGVYLALVWRDYKKAPLFYLTAASLMMYPLFRMGASGTGDFTMRASIPALLVLACMVLGSLVRHCNVFRTGKLWEKVWYLALLGVLCVGAVTPLVELWHGLIVVWNAGHFGIAYDPY
;
A
#
# COMPACT_ATOMS: atom_id res chain seq x y z
N VAL A 1 10.01 -5.50 -5.84
CA VAL A 1 9.58 -6.91 -5.68
C VAL A 1 9.50 -7.30 -4.21
N VAL A 2 10.55 -7.07 -3.39
CA VAL A 2 10.59 -7.53 -1.98
C VAL A 2 9.42 -7.01 -1.12
N PRO A 3 9.03 -5.72 -1.12
CA PRO A 3 7.88 -5.26 -0.35
C PRO A 3 6.58 -5.99 -0.71
N TRP A 4 6.41 -6.38 -1.97
CA TRP A 4 5.26 -7.16 -2.42
C TRP A 4 5.27 -8.56 -1.85
N LEU A 5 6.41 -9.26 -1.92
CA LEU A 5 6.55 -10.60 -1.33
C LEU A 5 6.31 -10.56 0.18
N MET A 6 6.87 -9.59 0.90
CA MET A 6 6.65 -9.44 2.33
C MET A 6 5.17 -9.16 2.66
N THR A 7 4.48 -8.35 1.85
CA THR A 7 3.04 -8.14 2.01
C THR A 7 2.26 -9.45 1.84
N LEU A 8 2.55 -10.25 0.81
CA LEU A 8 1.92 -11.56 0.62
C LEU A 8 2.21 -12.51 1.78
N CYS A 9 3.45 -12.51 2.30
CA CYS A 9 3.80 -13.28 3.49
C CYS A 9 2.97 -12.85 4.72
N VAL A 10 2.85 -11.55 4.97
CA VAL A 10 2.03 -11.01 6.08
C VAL A 10 0.55 -11.39 5.93
N LEU A 11 0.00 -11.34 4.71
CA LEU A 11 -1.39 -11.73 4.46
C LEU A 11 -1.65 -13.22 4.71
N ASN A 12 -0.66 -14.06 4.41
CA ASN A 12 -0.76 -15.50 4.62
C ASN A 12 -0.40 -15.94 6.06
N GLU A 13 0.25 -15.04 6.82
CA GLU A 13 0.69 -15.34 8.18
C GLU A 13 -0.46 -15.26 9.18
N LYS A 14 -0.61 -16.31 9.97
CA LYS A 14 -1.66 -16.39 10.99
C LYS A 14 -1.20 -15.91 12.36
N ARG A 15 0.09 -15.85 12.62
CA ARG A 15 0.67 -15.49 13.91
C ARG A 15 1.23 -14.09 13.91
N VAL A 16 0.84 -13.29 14.89
CA VAL A 16 1.33 -11.92 15.06
C VAL A 16 2.83 -11.88 15.42
N GLU A 17 3.36 -12.97 15.98
CA GLU A 17 4.78 -13.11 16.35
C GLU A 17 5.77 -12.98 15.17
N HIS A 18 5.31 -13.14 13.92
CA HIS A 18 6.15 -13.00 12.73
C HIS A 18 6.06 -11.65 12.04
N TYR A 19 5.12 -10.77 12.42
CA TYR A 19 4.89 -9.51 11.74
C TYR A 19 6.08 -8.55 11.83
N ALA A 20 6.74 -8.48 12.98
CA ALA A 20 7.93 -7.65 13.15
C ALA A 20 9.10 -8.14 12.28
N LEU A 21 9.31 -9.46 12.19
CA LEU A 21 10.34 -10.04 11.33
C LEU A 21 10.10 -9.73 9.85
N LEU A 22 8.87 -9.93 9.38
CA LEU A 22 8.49 -9.65 7.98
C LEU A 22 8.64 -8.16 7.66
N GLY A 23 8.30 -7.28 8.61
CA GLY A 23 8.56 -5.85 8.50
C GLY A 23 10.05 -5.55 8.37
N LEU A 24 10.89 -6.11 9.26
CA LEU A 24 12.34 -5.89 9.23
C LEU A 24 12.96 -6.26 7.88
N LEU A 25 12.53 -7.39 7.32
CA LEU A 25 13.03 -7.84 6.01
C LEU A 25 12.68 -6.87 4.86
N ALA A 26 11.66 -6.06 5.00
CA ALA A 26 11.30 -5.05 4.01
C ALA A 26 12.12 -3.75 4.13
N LEU A 27 12.66 -3.46 5.31
CA LEU A 27 13.34 -2.19 5.62
C LEU A 27 14.56 -1.88 4.73
N PRO A 28 15.48 -2.84 4.45
CA PRO A 28 16.65 -2.57 3.61
C PRO A 28 16.31 -2.22 2.17
N PHE A 29 15.10 -2.59 1.71
CA PHE A 29 14.65 -2.36 0.33
C PHE A 29 13.88 -1.05 0.16
N GLY A 30 13.58 -0.36 1.23
CA GLY A 30 13.01 0.97 1.22
C GLY A 30 12.24 1.30 2.51
N PRO A 31 12.55 2.43 3.14
CA PRO A 31 11.88 2.83 4.38
C PRO A 31 10.41 3.19 4.16
N LEU A 32 10.04 3.78 3.01
CA LEU A 32 8.64 4.17 2.74
C LEU A 32 7.72 2.98 2.50
N PRO A 33 8.06 1.98 1.65
CA PRO A 33 7.30 0.72 1.58
C PRO A 33 7.22 -0.02 2.92
N PHE A 34 8.29 0.05 3.74
CA PHE A 34 8.26 -0.51 5.08
C PHE A 34 7.21 0.16 5.97
N VAL A 35 7.09 1.50 5.94
CA VAL A 35 6.04 2.23 6.68
C VAL A 35 4.65 1.73 6.25
N GLY A 36 4.42 1.58 4.95
CA GLY A 36 3.16 1.02 4.42
C GLY A 36 2.89 -0.39 4.94
N LEU A 37 3.90 -1.26 4.93
CA LEU A 37 3.77 -2.62 5.45
C LEU A 37 3.54 -2.63 6.97
N ALA A 38 4.19 -1.75 7.72
CA ALA A 38 4.00 -1.61 9.16
C ALA A 38 2.55 -1.20 9.50
N VAL A 39 1.97 -0.25 8.74
CA VAL A 39 0.56 0.14 8.88
C VAL A 39 -0.36 -1.05 8.63
N MET A 40 -0.09 -1.88 7.61
CA MET A 40 -0.85 -3.10 7.34
C MET A 40 -0.71 -4.12 8.47
N CYS A 41 0.51 -4.35 8.98
CA CYS A 41 0.75 -5.25 10.12
C CYS A 41 0.03 -4.79 11.38
N LEU A 42 0.10 -3.50 11.70
CA LEU A 42 -0.61 -2.91 12.85
C LEU A 42 -2.13 -3.04 12.70
N GLY A 43 -2.65 -2.76 11.51
CA GLY A 43 -4.08 -2.90 11.24
C GLY A 43 -4.56 -4.34 11.33
N LEU A 44 -3.82 -5.31 10.77
CA LEU A 44 -4.12 -6.73 10.92
C LEU A 44 -3.98 -7.19 12.38
N GLY A 45 -2.99 -6.69 13.09
CA GLY A 45 -2.82 -6.92 14.53
C GLY A 45 -4.01 -6.41 15.34
N ALA A 46 -4.50 -5.21 15.02
CA ALA A 46 -5.71 -4.64 15.66
C ALA A 46 -6.97 -5.49 15.37
N VAL A 47 -7.14 -5.96 14.14
CA VAL A 47 -8.24 -6.88 13.80
C VAL A 47 -8.16 -8.16 14.64
N ARG A 48 -6.95 -8.73 14.77
CA ARG A 48 -6.72 -9.91 15.60
C ARG A 48 -6.93 -9.66 17.09
N LEU A 49 -6.52 -8.51 17.58
CA LEU A 49 -6.78 -8.08 18.96
C LEU A 49 -8.28 -8.08 19.25
N VAL A 50 -9.08 -7.48 18.37
CA VAL A 50 -10.55 -7.45 18.52
C VAL A 50 -11.15 -8.86 18.47
N GLN A 51 -10.66 -9.72 17.57
CA GLN A 51 -11.10 -11.11 17.47
C GLN A 51 -10.75 -11.90 18.75
N SER A 52 -9.52 -11.74 19.26
CA SER A 52 -9.07 -12.40 20.51
C SER A 52 -9.81 -11.88 21.72
N ALA A 53 -10.14 -10.59 21.77
CA ALA A 53 -10.98 -10.01 22.82
C ALA A 53 -12.38 -10.61 22.83
N ARG A 54 -13.01 -10.75 21.66
CA ARG A 54 -14.34 -11.38 21.55
C ARG A 54 -14.32 -12.87 21.89
N ALA A 55 -13.22 -13.56 21.62
CA ALA A 55 -13.04 -14.98 21.94
C ALA A 55 -12.56 -15.22 23.39
N GLY A 56 -12.29 -14.18 24.18
CA GLY A 56 -11.77 -14.32 25.56
C GLY A 56 -10.30 -14.75 25.62
N CYS A 57 -9.56 -14.72 24.51
CA CYS A 57 -8.18 -15.22 24.39
C CYS A 57 -7.12 -14.10 24.40
N LEU A 58 -7.40 -12.96 25.02
CA LEU A 58 -6.47 -11.82 25.13
C LEU A 58 -5.07 -12.16 25.65
N PRO A 59 -4.92 -13.01 26.69
CA PRO A 59 -3.57 -13.35 27.19
C PRO A 59 -2.71 -14.06 26.14
N ALA A 60 -3.31 -14.91 25.31
CA ALA A 60 -2.62 -15.60 24.21
C ALA A 60 -2.13 -14.60 23.14
N PHE A 61 -2.97 -13.64 22.76
CA PHE A 61 -2.61 -12.58 21.83
C PHE A 61 -1.41 -11.76 22.33
N TRP A 62 -1.44 -11.30 23.58
CA TRP A 62 -0.34 -10.52 24.14
C TRP A 62 0.96 -11.34 24.24
N ARG A 63 0.85 -12.66 24.49
CA ARG A 63 2.02 -13.56 24.49
C ARG A 63 2.66 -13.68 23.09
N GLU A 64 1.86 -13.65 22.02
CA GLU A 64 2.38 -13.60 20.64
C GLU A 64 3.04 -12.25 20.34
N VAL A 65 2.41 -11.12 20.69
CA VAL A 65 2.95 -9.77 20.48
C VAL A 65 4.28 -9.58 21.20
N PHE A 66 4.37 -9.99 22.47
CA PHE A 66 5.58 -9.90 23.30
C PHE A 66 6.43 -11.19 23.19
N SER A 67 6.37 -11.89 22.09
CA SER A 67 7.24 -13.03 21.84
C SER A 67 8.71 -12.59 21.81
N ARG A 68 9.62 -13.49 22.22
CA ARG A 68 11.07 -13.21 22.18
C ARG A 68 11.52 -12.77 20.79
N GLN A 69 10.93 -13.37 19.75
CA GLN A 69 11.22 -13.08 18.36
C GLN A 69 10.84 -11.62 18.01
N ASN A 70 9.64 -11.17 18.33
CA ASN A 70 9.21 -9.79 18.08
C ASN A 70 10.06 -8.77 18.86
N LEU A 71 10.38 -9.06 20.12
CA LEU A 71 11.20 -8.17 20.93
C LEU A 71 12.62 -8.03 20.40
N LEU A 72 13.27 -9.13 19.98
CA LEU A 72 14.60 -9.09 19.37
C LEU A 72 14.59 -8.31 18.05
N VAL A 73 13.59 -8.58 17.22
CA VAL A 73 13.45 -7.90 15.94
C VAL A 73 13.18 -6.40 16.11
N LEU A 74 12.31 -6.02 17.04
CA LEU A 74 12.08 -4.61 17.37
C LEU A 74 13.34 -3.93 17.90
N ALA A 75 14.11 -4.60 18.77
CA ALA A 75 15.39 -4.07 19.28
C ALA A 75 16.41 -3.86 18.14
N ALA A 76 16.37 -4.66 17.09
CA ALA A 76 17.21 -4.48 15.90
C ALA A 76 16.69 -3.35 14.96
N ILE A 77 15.37 -3.26 14.77
CA ILE A 77 14.76 -2.27 13.86
C ILE A 77 14.83 -0.85 14.43
N LEU A 78 14.45 -0.66 15.70
CA LEU A 78 14.30 0.66 16.29
C LEU A 78 15.58 1.51 16.22
N PRO A 79 16.78 1.00 16.57
CA PRO A 79 18.00 1.78 16.45
C PRO A 79 18.32 2.17 15.00
N VAL A 80 18.14 1.24 14.05
CA VAL A 80 18.39 1.50 12.62
C VAL A 80 17.44 2.57 12.10
N PHE A 81 16.16 2.49 12.46
CA PHE A 81 15.16 3.49 12.10
C PHE A 81 15.49 4.86 12.73
N PHE A 82 15.81 4.86 14.02
CA PHE A 82 16.16 6.07 14.71
C PHE A 82 17.40 6.74 14.11
N LEU A 83 18.46 5.98 13.84
CA LEU A 83 19.67 6.49 13.20
C LEU A 83 19.39 6.99 11.78
N TYR A 84 18.62 6.24 10.98
CA TYR A 84 18.28 6.65 9.63
C TYR A 84 17.49 7.96 9.62
N PHE A 85 16.44 8.07 10.44
CA PHE A 85 15.62 9.28 10.48
C PHE A 85 16.33 10.45 11.16
N SER A 86 17.16 10.23 12.19
CA SER A 86 17.93 11.30 12.82
C SER A 86 19.03 11.83 11.90
N ALA A 87 19.71 10.97 11.15
CA ALA A 87 20.71 11.39 10.18
C ALA A 87 20.09 12.17 9.02
N ASN A 88 18.92 11.76 8.56
CA ASN A 88 18.20 12.46 7.49
C ASN A 88 17.40 13.67 7.97
N ALA A 89 17.05 13.76 9.24
CA ALA A 89 16.32 14.89 9.80
C ALA A 89 17.11 16.21 9.68
N ALA A 90 18.44 16.15 9.79
CA ALA A 90 19.30 17.32 9.62
C ALA A 90 19.28 17.88 8.18
N THR A 91 19.19 17.01 7.18
CA THR A 91 19.10 17.39 5.75
C THR A 91 17.67 17.69 5.34
N THR A 92 16.68 16.98 5.87
CA THR A 92 15.26 17.16 5.56
C THR A 92 14.60 18.31 6.33
N MET A 93 15.17 18.80 7.42
CA MET A 93 14.65 19.98 8.13
C MET A 93 14.73 21.26 7.29
N GLN A 94 15.66 21.33 6.32
CA GLN A 94 15.69 22.43 5.36
C GLN A 94 14.81 22.21 4.13
N GLU A 95 14.53 20.96 3.74
CA GLU A 95 13.88 20.68 2.47
C GLU A 95 12.61 19.80 2.55
N GLY A 96 12.25 19.24 3.71
CA GLY A 96 11.13 18.29 3.69
C GLY A 96 10.53 17.89 5.01
N ARG A 97 9.72 18.76 5.60
CA ARG A 97 8.88 18.37 6.73
C ARG A 97 7.83 17.36 6.29
N PHE A 98 7.67 16.31 7.09
CA PHE A 98 6.47 15.50 7.04
C PHE A 98 5.29 16.38 7.48
N CYS A 99 4.42 16.75 6.57
CA CYS A 99 3.30 17.63 6.86
C CYS A 99 1.98 17.03 6.37
N PHE A 100 0.92 17.43 7.02
CA PHE A 100 -0.42 17.11 6.56
C PHE A 100 -0.73 17.93 5.30
N TYR A 101 -1.34 17.31 4.29
CA TYR A 101 -1.62 17.93 3.00
C TYR A 101 -2.27 19.31 3.10
N LEU A 102 -3.18 19.49 4.06
CA LEU A 102 -3.95 20.71 4.27
C LEU A 102 -3.25 21.76 5.17
N SER A 103 -2.08 21.47 5.76
CA SER A 103 -1.46 22.32 6.81
C SER A 103 -0.30 23.20 6.33
N GLY A 104 -0.17 23.48 5.06
CA GLY A 104 1.07 24.15 4.59
C GLY A 104 0.93 25.29 3.59
N GLN A 105 -0.28 25.70 3.23
CA GLN A 105 -0.45 26.75 2.22
C GLN A 105 -1.32 27.89 2.73
N GLU A 106 -0.71 29.07 2.86
CA GLU A 106 -1.38 30.29 3.31
C GLU A 106 -2.43 30.83 2.32
N ASN A 107 -2.52 30.30 1.09
CA ASN A 107 -3.42 30.75 0.03
C ASN A 107 -4.26 29.61 -0.58
N ILE A 108 -4.79 28.74 0.24
CA ILE A 108 -5.59 27.62 -0.25
C ILE A 108 -6.97 28.11 -0.71
N GLN A 109 -7.26 27.94 -1.99
CA GLN A 109 -8.64 27.79 -2.45
C GLN A 109 -9.12 26.38 -2.04
N THR A 110 -9.39 26.22 -0.74
CA THR A 110 -9.71 24.95 -0.08
C THR A 110 -10.69 24.05 -0.85
N GLY A 111 -11.63 24.66 -1.58
CA GLY A 111 -12.60 23.92 -2.39
C GLY A 111 -12.01 23.26 -3.63
N LYS A 112 -11.06 23.89 -4.31
CA LYS A 112 -10.42 23.30 -5.50
C LYS A 112 -9.50 22.15 -5.12
N GLU A 113 -8.71 22.31 -4.08
CA GLU A 113 -7.79 21.28 -3.62
C GLU A 113 -8.52 20.06 -3.07
N LEU A 114 -9.62 20.27 -2.33
CA LEU A 114 -10.46 19.17 -1.88
C LEU A 114 -11.08 18.42 -3.07
N PHE A 115 -11.53 19.14 -4.10
CA PHE A 115 -12.05 18.52 -5.33
C PHE A 115 -10.98 17.69 -6.05
N GLU A 116 -9.77 18.24 -6.21
CA GLU A 116 -8.65 17.51 -6.83
C GLU A 116 -8.27 16.25 -6.02
N LEU A 117 -8.26 16.33 -4.70
CA LEU A 117 -8.02 15.21 -3.83
C LEU A 117 -9.11 14.12 -3.98
N VAL A 118 -10.37 14.50 -3.99
CA VAL A 118 -11.49 13.57 -4.21
C VAL A 118 -11.41 12.95 -5.60
N ARG A 119 -11.11 13.75 -6.62
CA ARG A 119 -10.90 13.26 -7.99
C ARG A 119 -9.76 12.25 -8.05
N PHE A 120 -8.64 12.55 -7.40
CA PHE A 120 -7.51 11.63 -7.30
C PHE A 120 -7.92 10.30 -6.66
N TYR A 121 -8.58 10.33 -5.50
CA TYR A 121 -9.04 9.10 -4.84
C TYR A 121 -10.00 8.29 -5.72
N MET A 122 -10.92 8.95 -6.41
CA MET A 122 -11.89 8.26 -7.27
C MET A 122 -11.20 7.57 -8.44
N LEU A 123 -10.23 8.24 -9.08
CA LEU A 123 -9.54 7.68 -10.24
C LEU A 123 -8.55 6.58 -9.86
N GLU A 124 -7.77 6.77 -8.80
CA GLU A 124 -6.69 5.84 -8.45
C GLU A 124 -7.19 4.55 -7.79
N CYS A 125 -8.11 4.64 -6.84
CA CYS A 125 -8.55 3.47 -6.08
C CYS A 125 -10.07 3.38 -5.86
N GLY A 126 -10.80 4.50 -5.92
CA GLY A 126 -12.22 4.55 -5.55
C GLY A 126 -13.08 3.65 -6.40
N VAL A 127 -12.88 3.64 -7.72
CA VAL A 127 -13.64 2.79 -8.65
C VAL A 127 -13.38 1.30 -8.35
N TYR A 128 -12.12 0.91 -8.12
CA TYR A 128 -11.79 -0.46 -7.75
C TYR A 128 -12.42 -0.86 -6.41
N LEU A 129 -12.30 -0.01 -5.40
CA LEU A 129 -12.91 -0.25 -4.08
C LEU A 129 -14.43 -0.40 -4.18
N ALA A 130 -15.10 0.46 -4.96
CA ALA A 130 -16.54 0.38 -5.17
C ALA A 130 -16.96 -0.92 -5.86
N LEU A 131 -16.21 -1.36 -6.87
CA LEU A 131 -16.50 -2.59 -7.60
C LEU A 131 -16.26 -3.85 -6.76
N VAL A 132 -15.19 -3.91 -5.96
CA VAL A 132 -14.91 -5.08 -5.12
C VAL A 132 -15.69 -5.08 -3.79
N TRP A 133 -16.33 -3.97 -3.42
CA TRP A 133 -17.17 -3.86 -2.22
C TRP A 133 -18.17 -4.99 -2.10
N ARG A 134 -18.81 -5.36 -3.20
CA ARG A 134 -19.80 -6.42 -3.25
C ARG A 134 -19.30 -7.72 -2.61
N ASP A 135 -18.07 -8.11 -2.93
CA ASP A 135 -17.48 -9.38 -2.54
C ASP A 135 -16.79 -9.33 -1.17
N TYR A 136 -16.23 -8.16 -0.81
CA TYR A 136 -15.36 -8.01 0.36
C TYR A 136 -15.93 -7.14 1.49
N LYS A 137 -17.18 -6.67 1.40
CA LYS A 137 -17.82 -5.82 2.43
C LYS A 137 -17.82 -6.40 3.85
N LYS A 138 -17.66 -7.71 4.00
CA LYS A 138 -17.59 -8.38 5.32
C LYS A 138 -16.15 -8.63 5.77
N ALA A 139 -15.16 -8.41 4.92
CA ALA A 139 -13.77 -8.67 5.21
C ALA A 139 -13.13 -7.44 5.88
N PRO A 140 -12.58 -7.54 7.10
CA PRO A 140 -11.91 -6.41 7.77
C PRO A 140 -10.69 -5.92 6.98
N LEU A 141 -10.03 -6.80 6.24
CA LEU A 141 -8.91 -6.48 5.36
C LEU A 141 -9.31 -5.44 4.29
N PHE A 142 -10.55 -5.50 3.78
CA PHE A 142 -11.05 -4.51 2.81
C PHE A 142 -11.05 -3.10 3.41
N TYR A 143 -11.59 -2.94 4.61
CA TYR A 143 -11.64 -1.64 5.29
C TYR A 143 -10.26 -1.13 5.67
N LEU A 144 -9.36 -2.02 6.10
CA LEU A 144 -7.98 -1.68 6.38
C LEU A 144 -7.28 -1.16 5.11
N THR A 145 -7.43 -1.84 3.99
CA THR A 145 -6.86 -1.44 2.70
C THR A 145 -7.41 -0.10 2.25
N ALA A 146 -8.74 0.09 2.31
CA ALA A 146 -9.38 1.34 1.94
C ALA A 146 -8.93 2.51 2.83
N ALA A 147 -8.89 2.31 4.16
CA ALA A 147 -8.42 3.32 5.10
C ALA A 147 -6.95 3.68 4.87
N SER A 148 -6.08 2.70 4.62
CA SER A 148 -4.67 2.94 4.33
C SER A 148 -4.49 3.76 3.05
N LEU A 149 -5.18 3.38 1.96
CA LEU A 149 -5.11 4.11 0.69
C LEU A 149 -5.65 5.53 0.80
N MET A 150 -6.69 5.76 1.61
CA MET A 150 -7.21 7.11 1.86
C MET A 150 -6.31 7.94 2.76
N MET A 151 -5.56 7.30 3.66
CA MET A 151 -4.70 7.99 4.62
C MET A 151 -3.41 8.51 3.97
N TYR A 152 -2.74 7.71 3.12
CA TYR A 152 -1.40 8.08 2.62
C TYR A 152 -1.34 9.39 1.85
N PRO A 153 -2.27 9.74 0.94
CA PRO A 153 -2.23 10.99 0.22
C PRO A 153 -2.47 12.23 1.08
N LEU A 154 -2.96 12.06 2.32
CA LEU A 154 -3.11 13.17 3.26
C LEU A 154 -1.77 13.64 3.83
N PHE A 155 -0.70 12.88 3.63
CA PHE A 155 0.63 13.20 4.12
C PHE A 155 1.56 13.49 2.95
N ARG A 156 2.32 14.59 3.07
CA ARG A 156 3.40 14.96 2.15
C ARG A 156 4.74 14.87 2.85
N MET A 157 5.75 14.47 2.12
CA MET A 157 7.12 14.43 2.59
C MET A 157 7.99 15.18 1.58
N GLY A 158 8.67 16.24 2.05
CA GLY A 158 9.56 17.05 1.20
C GLY A 158 9.01 18.42 0.85
N ALA A 159 9.90 19.40 0.67
CA ALA A 159 9.58 20.78 0.29
C ALA A 159 8.97 20.87 -1.11
N SER A 160 9.34 19.97 -2.03
CA SER A 160 8.86 19.95 -3.41
C SER A 160 7.46 19.35 -3.58
N GLY A 161 6.83 18.87 -2.49
CA GLY A 161 5.49 18.27 -2.56
C GLY A 161 5.42 17.01 -3.45
N THR A 162 6.57 16.34 -3.67
CA THR A 162 6.64 15.12 -4.46
C THR A 162 5.78 14.03 -3.81
N GLY A 163 4.93 13.39 -4.59
CA GLY A 163 4.06 12.29 -4.14
C GLY A 163 4.80 10.99 -3.78
N ASP A 164 6.11 11.07 -3.57
CA ASP A 164 6.99 9.91 -3.36
C ASP A 164 6.59 9.09 -2.12
N PHE A 165 6.18 9.76 -1.04
CA PHE A 165 5.65 9.09 0.14
C PHE A 165 4.40 8.30 -0.18
N THR A 166 3.41 8.94 -0.81
CA THR A 166 2.14 8.30 -1.18
C THR A 166 2.37 7.12 -2.12
N MET A 167 3.19 7.30 -3.16
CA MET A 167 3.47 6.25 -4.14
C MET A 167 4.13 5.02 -3.51
N ARG A 168 5.09 5.22 -2.61
CA ARG A 168 5.86 4.10 -2.04
C ARG A 168 5.20 3.48 -0.82
N ALA A 169 4.58 4.28 0.05
CA ALA A 169 3.88 3.76 1.22
C ALA A 169 2.59 3.01 0.86
N SER A 170 1.95 3.35 -0.27
CA SER A 170 0.73 2.67 -0.73
C SER A 170 0.97 1.29 -1.35
N ILE A 171 2.22 0.93 -1.70
CA ILE A 171 2.55 -0.34 -2.37
C ILE A 171 1.89 -1.57 -1.72
N PRO A 172 1.97 -1.78 -0.39
CA PRO A 172 1.32 -2.93 0.25
C PRO A 172 -0.19 -2.93 0.10
N ALA A 173 -0.83 -1.78 0.30
CA ALA A 173 -2.28 -1.64 0.21
C ALA A 173 -2.79 -1.80 -1.23
N LEU A 174 -2.07 -1.26 -2.23
CA LEU A 174 -2.39 -1.45 -3.65
C LEU A 174 -2.26 -2.91 -4.06
N LEU A 175 -1.25 -3.63 -3.56
CA LEU A 175 -1.12 -5.06 -3.83
C LEU A 175 -2.32 -5.85 -3.26
N VAL A 176 -2.74 -5.53 -2.04
CA VAL A 176 -3.93 -6.16 -1.45
C VAL A 176 -5.18 -5.87 -2.27
N LEU A 177 -5.36 -4.62 -2.71
CA LEU A 177 -6.47 -4.25 -3.58
C LEU A 177 -6.41 -5.03 -4.91
N ALA A 178 -5.24 -5.14 -5.54
CA ALA A 178 -5.06 -5.92 -6.76
C ALA A 178 -5.41 -7.41 -6.55
N CYS A 179 -5.00 -8.00 -5.43
CA CYS A 179 -5.39 -9.37 -5.06
C CYS A 179 -6.91 -9.51 -4.88
N MET A 180 -7.58 -8.51 -4.31
CA MET A 180 -9.04 -8.51 -4.18
C MET A 180 -9.73 -8.41 -5.54
N VAL A 181 -9.25 -7.55 -6.44
CA VAL A 181 -9.76 -7.41 -7.81
C VAL A 181 -9.62 -8.72 -8.56
N LEU A 182 -8.42 -9.32 -8.56
CA LEU A 182 -8.17 -10.60 -9.20
C LEU A 182 -9.02 -11.72 -8.58
N GLY A 183 -9.14 -11.74 -7.25
CA GLY A 183 -10.00 -12.70 -6.55
C GLY A 183 -11.47 -12.58 -6.94
N SER A 184 -11.98 -11.36 -7.14
CA SER A 184 -13.34 -11.13 -7.64
C SER A 184 -13.50 -11.61 -9.09
N LEU A 185 -12.54 -11.33 -9.96
CA LEU A 185 -12.58 -11.81 -11.35
C LEU A 185 -12.57 -13.34 -11.43
N VAL A 186 -11.72 -14.00 -10.65
CA VAL A 186 -11.65 -15.46 -10.61
C VAL A 186 -12.94 -16.08 -10.08
N ARG A 187 -13.52 -15.51 -9.01
CA ARG A 187 -14.81 -16.01 -8.46
C ARG A 187 -15.94 -15.94 -9.46
N HIS A 188 -15.96 -14.92 -10.29
CA HIS A 188 -17.04 -14.65 -11.24
C HIS A 188 -16.67 -15.01 -12.69
N CYS A 189 -15.63 -15.80 -12.94
CA CYS A 189 -15.18 -16.15 -14.30
C CYS A 189 -16.28 -16.83 -15.13
N ASN A 190 -17.20 -17.56 -14.52
CA ASN A 190 -18.32 -18.23 -15.17
C ASN A 190 -19.58 -17.36 -15.35
N VAL A 191 -19.52 -16.07 -15.04
CA VAL A 191 -20.68 -15.17 -15.07
C VAL A 191 -21.34 -15.08 -16.44
N PHE A 192 -20.58 -15.25 -17.52
CA PHE A 192 -21.13 -15.24 -18.88
C PHE A 192 -22.03 -16.43 -19.19
N ARG A 193 -21.81 -17.57 -18.52
CA ARG A 193 -22.62 -18.79 -18.72
C ARG A 193 -23.89 -18.79 -17.86
N THR A 194 -23.77 -18.38 -16.61
CA THR A 194 -24.84 -18.57 -15.60
C THR A 194 -25.35 -17.28 -14.97
N GLY A 195 -24.63 -16.16 -15.17
CA GLY A 195 -24.90 -14.91 -14.48
C GLY A 195 -26.03 -14.09 -15.10
N LYS A 196 -26.70 -13.30 -14.26
CA LYS A 196 -27.69 -12.30 -14.66
C LYS A 196 -27.01 -11.17 -15.44
N LEU A 197 -27.80 -10.44 -16.24
CA LEU A 197 -27.28 -9.32 -17.05
C LEU A 197 -26.46 -8.31 -16.22
N TRP A 198 -26.95 -7.95 -15.03
CA TRP A 198 -26.25 -7.04 -14.11
C TRP A 198 -24.88 -7.56 -13.67
N GLU A 199 -24.75 -8.84 -13.45
CA GLU A 199 -23.47 -9.46 -13.06
C GLU A 199 -22.47 -9.46 -14.21
N LYS A 200 -22.96 -9.63 -15.44
CA LYS A 200 -22.12 -9.51 -16.65
C LYS A 200 -21.63 -8.08 -16.84
N VAL A 201 -22.50 -7.08 -16.65
CA VAL A 201 -22.14 -5.66 -16.75
C VAL A 201 -21.12 -5.30 -15.68
N TRP A 202 -21.33 -5.74 -14.45
CA TRP A 202 -20.38 -5.52 -13.33
C TRP A 202 -19.01 -6.14 -13.62
N TYR A 203 -18.99 -7.39 -14.11
CA TYR A 203 -17.75 -8.09 -14.47
C TYR A 203 -17.00 -7.39 -15.60
N LEU A 204 -17.70 -6.95 -16.63
CA LEU A 204 -17.13 -6.18 -17.73
C LEU A 204 -16.62 -4.82 -17.27
N ALA A 205 -17.32 -4.16 -16.37
CA ALA A 205 -16.86 -2.89 -15.78
C ALA A 205 -15.55 -3.09 -15.00
N LEU A 206 -15.46 -4.14 -14.17
CA LEU A 206 -14.24 -4.45 -13.42
C LEU A 206 -13.06 -4.78 -14.35
N LEU A 207 -13.31 -5.58 -15.39
CA LEU A 207 -12.32 -5.92 -16.42
C LEU A 207 -11.89 -4.67 -17.20
N GLY A 208 -12.85 -3.82 -17.60
CA GLY A 208 -12.59 -2.59 -18.33
C GLY A 208 -11.71 -1.61 -17.55
N VAL A 209 -12.02 -1.40 -16.27
CA VAL A 209 -11.22 -0.53 -15.39
C VAL A 209 -9.81 -1.11 -15.21
N LEU A 210 -9.67 -2.43 -15.08
CA LEU A 210 -8.37 -3.09 -15.00
C LEU A 210 -7.56 -2.91 -16.30
N CYS A 211 -8.19 -3.04 -17.47
CA CYS A 211 -7.55 -2.81 -18.76
C CYS A 211 -7.09 -1.35 -18.92
N VAL A 212 -7.91 -0.38 -18.51
CA VAL A 212 -7.53 1.04 -18.52
C VAL A 212 -6.35 1.29 -17.58
N GLY A 213 -6.39 0.74 -16.35
CA GLY A 213 -5.28 0.86 -15.39
C GLY A 213 -3.98 0.18 -15.85
N ALA A 214 -4.07 -0.84 -16.71
CA ALA A 214 -2.90 -1.52 -17.26
C ALA A 214 -2.18 -0.73 -18.36
N VAL A 215 -2.79 0.28 -18.94
CA VAL A 215 -2.20 1.07 -20.04
C VAL A 215 -0.91 1.75 -19.60
N THR A 216 -0.91 2.44 -18.46
CA THR A 216 0.28 3.16 -17.96
C THR A 216 1.48 2.22 -17.75
N PRO A 217 1.38 1.12 -16.97
CA PRO A 217 2.51 0.21 -16.80
C PRO A 217 2.93 -0.47 -18.10
N LEU A 218 2.03 -0.71 -19.06
CA LEU A 218 2.40 -1.26 -20.36
C LEU A 218 3.18 -0.25 -21.21
N VAL A 219 2.79 1.03 -21.19
CA VAL A 219 3.51 2.11 -21.89
C VAL A 219 4.91 2.29 -21.28
N GLU A 220 5.03 2.30 -19.95
CA GLU A 220 6.33 2.39 -19.26
C GLU A 220 7.22 1.18 -19.57
N LEU A 221 6.67 -0.04 -19.57
CA LEU A 221 7.39 -1.24 -19.94
C LEU A 221 7.88 -1.16 -21.40
N TRP A 222 7.00 -0.75 -22.32
CA TRP A 222 7.33 -0.57 -23.73
C TRP A 222 8.42 0.47 -23.95
N HIS A 223 8.31 1.61 -23.29
CA HIS A 223 9.31 2.67 -23.33
C HIS A 223 10.68 2.18 -22.81
N GLY A 224 10.67 1.48 -21.66
CA GLY A 224 11.89 0.87 -21.11
C GLY A 224 12.53 -0.14 -22.06
N LEU A 225 11.72 -0.99 -22.72
CA LEU A 225 12.22 -1.95 -23.71
C LEU A 225 12.84 -1.28 -24.93
N ILE A 226 12.22 -0.20 -25.44
CA ILE A 226 12.76 0.57 -26.58
C ILE A 226 14.09 1.23 -26.20
N VAL A 227 14.18 1.84 -25.02
CA VAL A 227 15.41 2.48 -24.55
C VAL A 227 16.54 1.46 -24.46
N VAL A 228 16.28 0.29 -23.86
CA VAL A 228 17.27 -0.79 -23.75
C VAL A 228 17.66 -1.32 -25.13
N TRP A 229 16.69 -1.51 -26.03
CA TRP A 229 16.92 -1.98 -27.39
C TRP A 229 17.80 -1.01 -28.18
N ASN A 230 17.50 0.28 -28.12
CA ASN A 230 18.25 1.32 -28.83
C ASN A 230 19.66 1.55 -28.24
N ALA A 231 19.82 1.38 -26.93
CA ALA A 231 21.11 1.48 -26.26
C ALA A 231 22.02 0.27 -26.54
N GLY A 232 21.51 -0.84 -27.05
CA GLY A 232 22.26 -2.06 -27.32
C GLY A 232 22.84 -2.76 -26.10
N HIS A 233 22.53 -2.31 -24.91
CA HIS A 233 23.05 -2.82 -23.64
C HIS A 233 21.96 -2.88 -22.59
N PHE A 234 21.91 -3.96 -21.82
CA PHE A 234 21.21 -4.03 -20.54
C PHE A 234 22.06 -3.38 -19.42
N GLY A 235 22.54 -2.18 -19.66
CA GLY A 235 23.31 -1.42 -18.69
C GLY A 235 22.52 -0.18 -18.25
N ILE A 236 22.55 0.12 -16.97
CA ILE A 236 22.09 1.41 -16.46
C ILE A 236 23.00 2.44 -17.13
N ALA A 237 22.48 3.26 -18.04
CA ALA A 237 23.20 4.44 -18.50
C ALA A 237 23.42 5.33 -17.26
N TYR A 238 24.60 5.26 -16.71
CA TYR A 238 25.05 6.24 -15.73
C TYR A 238 25.23 7.54 -16.51
N ASP A 239 24.27 8.43 -16.36
CA ASP A 239 24.44 9.82 -16.77
C ASP A 239 25.40 10.45 -15.74
N PRO A 240 26.61 10.87 -16.13
CA PRO A 240 27.59 11.43 -15.20
C PRO A 240 27.32 12.92 -14.99
N TYR A 241 26.19 13.26 -14.31
CA TYR A 241 25.95 14.59 -13.75
C TYR A 241 25.50 14.51 -12.30
#